data_64afd3b383aad3156f7f65bb1f65cad2
#
_entry.id   64afd3b383aad3156f7f65bb1f65cad2
#
_cell.length_a   1.000
_cell.length_b   1.000
_cell.length_c   1.000
_cell.angle_alpha   90.00
_cell.angle_beta   90.00
_cell.angle_gamma   90.00
#
_symmetry.space_group_name_H-M   'P 1'
#
loop_
_entity.id
_entity.type
_entity.pdbx_description
1 polymer ?
#
loop_
_entity_poly.entity_id
_entity_poly.type
_entity_poly.pdbx_seq_one_letter_code
_entity_poly.pdbx_strand_id
1 'polypeptide(L)'
;VALGLFGHTRGGPAQVCVASSALMGTISGSGIANVVTSGQFTIPLMKKYGYSPAFAGGVEATSSMGGQIMPPVMGAVAFIMAETLGVKYVEIVKAAIIPAILYYISCWWMVYLEAGKKKLLGIPKDQLPSASNAIKRGWYLTIPLIILVYLLFSGYTPLYAGTIGLAFVIFLILGAPIAGKLSNYKKVLFWIILGLVSASFFE
;
A
#
# COMPACT_ATOMS: atom_id res chain seq x y z
N VAL A 1 -1.13 -9.75 5.36
CA VAL A 1 -1.77 -9.03 6.48
C VAL A 1 -3.28 -9.00 6.29
N ALA A 2 -3.80 -8.39 5.22
CA ALA A 2 -5.24 -8.28 4.98
C ALA A 2 -5.97 -9.64 5.01
N LEU A 3 -5.38 -10.67 4.41
CA LEU A 3 -5.93 -12.02 4.39
C LEU A 3 -6.07 -12.59 5.82
N GLY A 4 -5.07 -12.42 6.67
CA GLY A 4 -5.10 -12.91 8.05
C GLY A 4 -6.08 -12.14 8.97
N LEU A 5 -6.38 -10.88 8.63
CA LEU A 5 -7.31 -10.05 9.42
C LEU A 5 -8.77 -10.26 9.00
N PHE A 6 -9.05 -10.23 7.71
CA PHE A 6 -10.41 -10.16 7.19
C PHE A 6 -10.88 -11.42 6.44
N GLY A 7 -9.96 -12.37 6.17
CA GLY A 7 -10.28 -13.55 5.38
C GLY A 7 -11.38 -14.44 5.99
N HIS A 8 -11.53 -14.47 7.31
CA HIS A 8 -12.52 -15.28 8.01
C HIS A 8 -13.91 -14.67 8.06
N THR A 9 -14.06 -13.40 7.73
CA THR A 9 -15.33 -12.69 7.78
C THR A 9 -16.26 -13.10 6.64
N ARG A 10 -17.56 -12.80 6.75
CA ARG A 10 -18.53 -13.04 5.68
C ARG A 10 -18.12 -12.28 4.43
N GLY A 11 -17.91 -13.02 3.32
CA GLY A 11 -17.38 -12.44 2.10
C GLY A 11 -15.88 -12.13 2.16
N GLY A 12 -15.15 -12.79 3.08
CA GLY A 12 -13.73 -12.56 3.36
C GLY A 12 -12.83 -12.33 2.15
N PRO A 13 -12.86 -13.17 1.09
CA PRO A 13 -12.03 -12.95 -0.09
C PRO A 13 -12.18 -11.58 -0.75
N ALA A 14 -13.42 -11.08 -0.85
CA ALA A 14 -13.67 -9.76 -1.44
C ALA A 14 -13.39 -8.62 -0.46
N GLN A 15 -13.61 -8.81 0.84
CA GLN A 15 -13.18 -7.86 1.87
C GLN A 15 -11.66 -7.75 1.95
N VAL A 16 -10.95 -8.86 1.77
CA VAL A 16 -9.47 -8.87 1.65
C VAL A 16 -9.02 -8.06 0.45
N CYS A 17 -9.72 -8.16 -0.68
CA CYS A 17 -9.47 -7.33 -1.85
C CYS A 17 -9.59 -5.83 -1.51
N VAL A 18 -10.70 -5.40 -0.91
CA VAL A 18 -10.92 -4.00 -0.51
C VAL A 18 -9.83 -3.50 0.45
N ALA A 19 -9.54 -4.29 1.50
CA ALA A 19 -8.53 -3.92 2.49
C ALA A 19 -7.10 -3.90 1.93
N SER A 20 -6.73 -4.89 1.09
CA SER A 20 -5.40 -4.92 0.47
C SER A 20 -5.22 -3.78 -0.52
N SER A 21 -6.25 -3.45 -1.31
CA SER A 21 -6.23 -2.32 -2.24
C SER A 21 -6.17 -0.98 -1.52
N ALA A 22 -6.84 -0.84 -0.37
CA ALA A 22 -6.70 0.35 0.47
C ALA A 22 -5.26 0.52 0.98
N LEU A 23 -4.66 -0.55 1.53
CA LEU A 23 -3.29 -0.53 2.01
C LEU A 23 -2.28 -0.27 0.87
N MET A 24 -2.46 -0.91 -0.28
CA MET A 24 -1.61 -0.68 -1.44
C MET A 24 -1.77 0.75 -1.98
N GLY A 25 -2.99 1.28 -1.95
CA GLY A 25 -3.31 2.65 -2.35
C GLY A 25 -2.57 3.70 -1.54
N THR A 26 -2.35 3.47 -0.23
CA THR A 26 -1.56 4.39 0.62
C THR A 26 -0.13 4.58 0.13
N ILE A 27 0.39 3.62 -0.63
CA ILE A 27 1.79 3.60 -1.10
C ILE A 27 1.89 3.97 -2.57
N SER A 28 1.05 3.36 -3.42
CA SER A 28 1.18 3.48 -4.89
C SER A 28 0.52 4.75 -5.44
N GLY A 29 -0.57 5.21 -4.84
CA GLY A 29 -1.36 6.33 -5.35
C GLY A 29 -1.94 6.13 -6.77
N SER A 30 -1.75 4.95 -7.37
CA SER A 30 -2.18 4.63 -8.73
C SER A 30 -3.18 3.49 -8.74
N GLY A 31 -4.42 3.77 -9.17
CA GLY A 31 -5.45 2.75 -9.29
C GLY A 31 -5.09 1.65 -10.28
N ILE A 32 -4.51 2.01 -11.42
CA ILE A 32 -4.10 1.05 -12.46
C ILE A 32 -2.99 0.13 -11.93
N ALA A 33 -1.94 0.69 -11.34
CA ALA A 33 -0.85 -0.09 -10.76
C ALA A 33 -1.38 -1.02 -9.65
N ASN A 34 -2.35 -0.56 -8.88
CA ASN A 34 -2.98 -1.34 -7.82
C ASN A 34 -3.76 -2.53 -8.39
N VAL A 35 -4.62 -2.32 -9.42
CA VAL A 35 -5.33 -3.42 -10.11
C VAL A 35 -4.36 -4.46 -10.64
N VAL A 36 -3.27 -4.04 -11.30
CA VAL A 36 -2.31 -4.96 -11.89
C VAL A 36 -1.55 -5.76 -10.83
N THR A 37 -1.20 -5.14 -9.70
CA THR A 37 -0.42 -5.79 -8.64
C THR A 37 -1.29 -6.66 -7.74
N SER A 38 -2.40 -6.16 -7.22
CA SER A 38 -3.25 -6.89 -6.28
C SER A 38 -4.23 -7.83 -6.98
N GLY A 39 -4.74 -7.44 -8.16
CA GLY A 39 -5.75 -8.20 -8.88
C GLY A 39 -5.30 -9.58 -9.34
N GLN A 40 -4.00 -9.78 -9.58
CA GLN A 40 -3.44 -11.10 -9.91
C GLN A 40 -3.71 -12.13 -8.81
N PHE A 41 -3.83 -11.71 -7.56
CA PHE A 41 -4.06 -12.58 -6.42
C PHE A 41 -5.52 -12.54 -5.94
N THR A 42 -6.11 -11.36 -5.88
CA THR A 42 -7.44 -11.14 -5.30
C THR A 42 -8.56 -11.62 -6.21
N ILE A 43 -8.46 -11.42 -7.55
CA ILE A 43 -9.48 -11.90 -8.49
C ILE A 43 -9.56 -13.43 -8.50
N PRO A 44 -8.46 -14.20 -8.66
CA PRO A 44 -8.52 -15.65 -8.54
C PRO A 44 -9.02 -16.13 -7.18
N LEU A 45 -8.63 -15.45 -6.10
CA LEU A 45 -9.09 -15.76 -4.77
C LEU A 45 -10.62 -15.60 -4.65
N MET A 46 -11.18 -14.48 -5.08
CA MET A 46 -12.63 -14.26 -5.08
C MET A 46 -13.37 -15.30 -5.91
N LYS A 47 -12.88 -15.62 -7.12
CA LYS A 47 -13.47 -16.65 -7.98
C LYS A 47 -13.48 -18.03 -7.31
N LYS A 48 -12.39 -18.42 -6.66
CA LYS A 48 -12.28 -19.69 -5.92
C LYS A 48 -13.35 -19.83 -4.84
N TYR A 49 -13.76 -18.73 -4.23
CA TYR A 49 -14.76 -18.71 -3.15
C TYR A 49 -16.18 -18.33 -3.62
N GLY A 50 -16.47 -18.47 -4.92
CA GLY A 50 -17.84 -18.41 -5.46
C GLY A 50 -18.31 -17.08 -5.99
N TYR A 51 -17.43 -16.07 -6.08
CA TYR A 51 -17.77 -14.82 -6.75
C TYR A 51 -17.71 -14.97 -8.26
N SER A 52 -18.68 -14.36 -8.98
CA SER A 52 -18.63 -14.33 -10.44
C SER A 52 -17.41 -13.55 -10.94
N PRO A 53 -16.82 -13.91 -12.09
CA PRO A 53 -15.66 -13.20 -12.64
C PRO A 53 -15.90 -11.70 -12.84
N ALA A 54 -17.10 -11.33 -13.31
CA ALA A 54 -17.48 -9.94 -13.51
C ALA A 54 -17.51 -9.15 -12.19
N PHE A 55 -18.11 -9.72 -11.14
CA PHE A 55 -18.15 -9.08 -9.83
C PHE A 55 -16.76 -8.98 -9.20
N ALA A 56 -15.93 -10.05 -9.29
CA ALA A 56 -14.57 -10.03 -8.78
C ALA A 56 -13.71 -8.96 -9.46
N GLY A 57 -13.80 -8.83 -10.79
CA GLY A 57 -13.14 -7.76 -11.53
C GLY A 57 -13.65 -6.36 -11.17
N GLY A 58 -14.96 -6.21 -10.98
CA GLY A 58 -15.58 -4.96 -10.56
C GLY A 58 -15.13 -4.52 -9.15
N VAL A 59 -15.10 -5.44 -8.18
CA VAL A 59 -14.60 -5.17 -6.83
C VAL A 59 -13.14 -4.76 -6.85
N GLU A 60 -12.30 -5.48 -7.59
CA GLU A 60 -10.87 -5.14 -7.71
C GLU A 60 -10.67 -3.77 -8.34
N ALA A 61 -11.32 -3.49 -9.47
CA ALA A 61 -11.20 -2.21 -10.16
C ALA A 61 -11.67 -1.05 -9.27
N THR A 62 -12.85 -1.18 -8.64
CA THR A 62 -13.38 -0.14 -7.75
C THR A 62 -12.48 0.07 -6.55
N SER A 63 -12.10 -1.00 -5.84
CA SER A 63 -11.26 -0.88 -4.64
C SER A 63 -9.90 -0.27 -4.95
N SER A 64 -9.31 -0.62 -6.08
CA SER A 64 -8.00 -0.13 -6.50
C SER A 64 -8.03 1.35 -6.90
N MET A 65 -9.11 1.82 -7.53
CA MET A 65 -9.26 3.24 -7.90
C MET A 65 -9.33 4.14 -6.67
N GLY A 66 -9.86 3.67 -5.56
CA GLY A 66 -9.83 4.38 -4.27
C GLY A 66 -8.43 4.71 -3.77
N GLY A 67 -7.40 3.99 -4.23
CA GLY A 67 -6.01 4.27 -3.88
C GLY A 67 -5.51 5.66 -4.29
N GLN A 68 -6.15 6.29 -5.30
CA GLN A 68 -5.80 7.64 -5.74
C GLN A 68 -6.16 8.73 -4.72
N ILE A 69 -7.17 8.46 -3.89
CA ILE A 69 -7.61 9.38 -2.83
C ILE A 69 -7.15 8.94 -1.44
N MET A 70 -6.49 7.77 -1.34
CA MET A 70 -6.08 7.22 -0.05
C MET A 70 -4.79 7.86 0.46
N PRO A 71 -4.84 8.61 1.58
CA PRO A 71 -3.64 9.15 2.20
C PRO A 71 -2.65 8.03 2.64
N PRO A 72 -1.35 8.32 2.80
CA PRO A 72 -0.70 9.63 2.70
C PRO A 72 -0.16 9.99 1.32
N VAL A 73 0.11 9.02 0.42
CA VAL A 73 0.79 9.31 -0.85
C VAL A 73 -0.17 9.84 -1.90
N MET A 74 -1.38 9.27 -1.96
CA MET A 74 -2.43 9.68 -2.90
C MET A 74 -1.99 9.61 -4.38
N GLY A 75 -2.82 10.01 -5.32
CA GLY A 75 -2.46 10.12 -6.73
C GLY A 75 -1.79 11.44 -7.08
N ALA A 76 -1.18 11.53 -8.26
CA ALA A 76 -0.52 12.73 -8.76
C ALA A 76 -1.42 13.97 -8.73
N VAL A 77 -2.74 13.78 -8.87
CA VAL A 77 -3.74 14.86 -8.82
C VAL A 77 -3.71 15.61 -7.50
N ALA A 78 -3.40 14.95 -6.38
CA ALA A 78 -3.34 15.60 -5.07
C ALA A 78 -2.18 16.61 -4.98
N PHE A 79 -1.05 16.34 -5.64
CA PHE A 79 0.07 17.27 -5.73
C PHE A 79 -0.28 18.47 -6.61
N ILE A 80 -0.93 18.23 -7.76
CA ILE A 80 -1.40 19.28 -8.66
C ILE A 80 -2.43 20.17 -7.94
N MET A 81 -3.36 19.58 -7.17
CA MET A 81 -4.31 20.34 -6.37
C MET A 81 -3.63 21.25 -5.35
N ALA A 82 -2.64 20.73 -4.62
CA ALA A 82 -1.88 21.52 -3.63
C ALA A 82 -1.21 22.72 -4.31
N GLU A 83 -0.56 22.51 -5.44
CA GLU A 83 0.12 23.54 -6.21
C GLU A 83 -0.85 24.57 -6.79
N THR A 84 -1.96 24.12 -7.41
CA THR A 84 -2.97 25.00 -8.02
C THR A 84 -3.67 25.86 -6.98
N LEU A 85 -3.96 25.31 -5.80
CA LEU A 85 -4.63 26.04 -4.72
C LEU A 85 -3.66 26.86 -3.87
N GLY A 86 -2.34 26.72 -4.07
CA GLY A 86 -1.32 27.40 -3.27
C GLY A 86 -1.31 26.99 -1.80
N VAL A 87 -1.75 25.76 -1.50
CA VAL A 87 -1.80 25.23 -0.12
C VAL A 87 -0.75 24.15 0.09
N LYS A 88 -0.39 23.90 1.36
CA LYS A 88 0.53 22.80 1.68
C LYS A 88 -0.13 21.45 1.36
N TYR A 89 0.66 20.50 0.85
CA TYR A 89 0.19 19.13 0.57
C TYR A 89 -0.54 18.49 1.77
N VAL A 90 -0.10 18.76 2.98
CA VAL A 90 -0.71 18.26 4.22
C VAL A 90 -2.19 18.68 4.36
N GLU A 91 -2.57 19.84 3.87
CA GLU A 91 -3.97 20.31 3.92
C GLU A 91 -4.85 19.48 2.96
N ILE A 92 -4.32 19.14 1.77
CA ILE A 92 -5.01 18.23 0.85
C ILE A 92 -5.15 16.84 1.46
N VAL A 93 -4.09 16.32 2.11
CA VAL A 93 -4.12 15.02 2.82
C VAL A 93 -5.21 15.01 3.90
N LYS A 94 -5.28 16.04 4.74
CA LYS A 94 -6.32 16.16 5.78
C LYS A 94 -7.73 16.18 5.20
N ALA A 95 -7.94 16.96 4.13
CA ALA A 95 -9.23 17.04 3.46
C ALA A 95 -9.65 15.70 2.82
N ALA A 96 -8.69 14.92 2.31
CA ALA A 96 -8.94 13.64 1.64
C ALA A 96 -9.26 12.49 2.59
N ILE A 97 -8.94 12.58 3.88
CA ILE A 97 -9.16 11.47 4.84
C ILE A 97 -10.63 11.08 4.89
N ILE A 98 -11.55 12.05 5.03
CA ILE A 98 -12.98 11.76 5.15
C ILE A 98 -13.55 11.12 3.88
N PRO A 99 -13.34 11.69 2.67
CA PRO A 99 -13.75 11.05 1.42
C PRO A 99 -13.17 9.66 1.22
N ALA A 100 -11.89 9.45 1.55
CA ALA A 100 -11.26 8.14 1.42
C ALA A 100 -11.88 7.09 2.34
N ILE A 101 -12.12 7.43 3.59
CA ILE A 101 -12.77 6.54 4.56
C ILE A 101 -14.18 6.18 4.08
N LEU A 102 -14.99 7.17 3.67
CA LEU A 102 -16.35 6.93 3.18
C LEU A 102 -16.35 6.04 1.93
N TYR A 103 -15.39 6.26 1.02
CA TYR A 103 -15.23 5.44 -0.18
C TYR A 103 -15.00 3.96 0.16
N TYR A 104 -14.03 3.69 1.03
CA TYR A 104 -13.71 2.31 1.40
C TYR A 104 -14.78 1.65 2.28
N ILE A 105 -15.46 2.41 3.14
CA ILE A 105 -16.61 1.91 3.89
C ILE A 105 -17.75 1.51 2.93
N SER A 106 -18.05 2.32 1.91
CA SER A 106 -19.08 1.98 0.93
C SER A 106 -18.72 0.75 0.11
N CYS A 107 -17.47 0.63 -0.36
CA CYS A 107 -16.97 -0.58 -1.04
C CYS A 107 -17.11 -1.82 -0.15
N TRP A 108 -16.68 -1.70 1.11
CA TRP A 108 -16.76 -2.78 2.10
C TRP A 108 -18.22 -3.22 2.34
N TRP A 109 -19.11 -2.27 2.48
CA TRP A 109 -20.52 -2.51 2.71
C TRP A 109 -21.18 -3.21 1.52
N MET A 110 -20.93 -2.76 0.29
CA MET A 110 -21.44 -3.40 -0.92
C MET A 110 -20.99 -4.84 -1.06
N VAL A 111 -19.71 -5.11 -0.79
CA VAL A 111 -19.16 -6.46 -0.79
C VAL A 111 -19.80 -7.34 0.28
N TYR A 112 -20.01 -6.80 1.47
CA TYR A 112 -20.68 -7.51 2.58
C TYR A 112 -22.13 -7.90 2.23
N LEU A 113 -22.88 -6.98 1.61
CA LEU A 113 -24.25 -7.24 1.17
C LEU A 113 -24.32 -8.32 0.08
N GLU A 114 -23.45 -8.24 -0.93
CA GLU A 114 -23.43 -9.23 -2.01
C GLU A 114 -23.02 -10.62 -1.49
N ALA A 115 -22.04 -10.69 -0.60
CA ALA A 115 -21.68 -11.93 0.06
C ALA A 115 -22.86 -12.54 0.83
N GLY A 116 -23.68 -11.68 1.43
CA GLY A 116 -24.90 -12.10 2.09
C GLY A 116 -25.95 -12.67 1.17
N LYS A 117 -26.20 -12.00 0.07
CA LYS A 117 -27.13 -12.43 -0.95
C LYS A 117 -26.75 -13.81 -1.53
N LYS A 118 -25.47 -14.02 -1.75
CA LYS A 118 -24.92 -15.27 -2.30
C LYS A 118 -24.57 -16.33 -1.23
N LYS A 119 -24.81 -16.05 0.06
CA LYS A 119 -24.46 -16.92 1.19
C LYS A 119 -22.98 -17.34 1.19
N LEU A 120 -22.08 -16.48 0.75
CA LEU A 120 -20.65 -16.75 0.69
C LEU A 120 -20.04 -16.63 2.08
N LEU A 121 -19.43 -17.71 2.52
CA LEU A 121 -18.71 -17.77 3.81
C LEU A 121 -17.30 -17.23 3.65
N GLY A 122 -16.66 -16.87 4.78
CA GLY A 122 -15.24 -16.55 4.82
C GLY A 122 -14.36 -17.79 4.67
N ILE A 123 -13.06 -17.55 4.59
CA ILE A 123 -12.05 -18.59 4.55
C ILE A 123 -11.93 -19.21 5.95
N PRO A 124 -11.86 -20.54 6.09
CA PRO A 124 -11.63 -21.20 7.37
C PRO A 124 -10.35 -20.65 8.05
N LYS A 125 -10.41 -20.44 9.37
CA LYS A 125 -9.30 -19.84 10.13
C LYS A 125 -8.00 -20.64 10.01
N ASP A 126 -8.09 -21.93 9.86
CA ASP A 126 -6.95 -22.86 9.75
C ASP A 126 -6.14 -22.66 8.47
N GLN A 127 -6.75 -22.06 7.44
CA GLN A 127 -6.11 -21.78 6.14
C GLN A 127 -5.56 -20.35 6.05
N LEU A 128 -5.73 -19.55 7.11
CA LEU A 128 -5.31 -18.16 7.09
C LEU A 128 -3.88 -17.99 7.61
N PRO A 129 -3.03 -17.24 6.89
CA PRO A 129 -1.71 -16.91 7.38
C PRO A 129 -1.81 -15.96 8.57
N SER A 130 -0.92 -16.14 9.56
CA SER A 130 -0.82 -15.24 10.71
C SER A 130 -0.42 -13.83 10.27
N ALA A 131 -1.31 -12.85 10.48
CA ALA A 131 -1.05 -11.45 10.19
C ALA A 131 0.13 -10.90 11.00
N SER A 132 0.27 -11.32 12.25
CA SER A 132 1.37 -10.93 13.14
C SER A 132 2.74 -11.36 12.59
N ASN A 133 2.85 -12.58 12.09
CA ASN A 133 4.09 -13.08 11.50
C ASN A 133 4.45 -12.35 10.20
N ALA A 134 3.46 -12.00 9.41
CA ALA A 134 3.67 -11.21 8.19
C ALA A 134 4.17 -9.79 8.49
N ILE A 135 3.62 -9.14 9.51
CA ILE A 135 4.07 -7.81 9.96
C ILE A 135 5.51 -7.89 10.51
N LYS A 136 5.79 -8.85 11.38
CA LYS A 136 7.14 -9.02 11.97
C LYS A 136 8.22 -9.27 10.92
N ARG A 137 7.91 -9.98 9.83
CA ARG A 137 8.86 -10.25 8.75
C ARG A 137 9.13 -9.05 7.84
N GLY A 138 8.14 -8.16 7.67
CA GLY A 138 8.20 -7.10 6.66
C GLY A 138 8.24 -5.67 7.22
N TRP A 139 8.32 -5.49 8.54
CA TRP A 139 8.22 -4.16 9.15
C TRP A 139 9.28 -3.16 8.65
N TYR A 140 10.50 -3.64 8.38
CA TYR A 140 11.59 -2.81 7.88
C TYR A 140 11.33 -2.23 6.47
N LEU A 141 10.46 -2.88 5.68
CA LEU A 141 10.06 -2.37 4.36
C LEU A 141 9.13 -1.15 4.45
N THR A 142 8.58 -0.87 5.62
CA THR A 142 7.77 0.34 5.84
C THR A 142 8.62 1.57 6.13
N ILE A 143 9.92 1.42 6.43
CA ILE A 143 10.82 2.54 6.77
C ILE A 143 10.88 3.60 5.66
N PRO A 144 11.10 3.26 4.37
CA PRO A 144 11.11 4.25 3.30
C PRO A 144 9.80 5.03 3.19
N LEU A 145 8.66 4.35 3.40
CA LEU A 145 7.35 4.99 3.41
C LEU A 145 7.22 6.00 4.56
N ILE A 146 7.68 5.62 5.76
CA ILE A 146 7.65 6.52 6.93
C ILE A 146 8.50 7.76 6.67
N ILE A 147 9.69 7.59 6.09
CA ILE A 147 10.58 8.70 5.75
C ILE A 147 9.93 9.61 4.70
N LEU A 148 9.36 9.04 3.64
CA LEU A 148 8.66 9.80 2.60
C LEU A 148 7.51 10.62 3.19
N VAL A 149 6.67 10.00 4.00
CA VAL A 149 5.55 10.67 4.68
C VAL A 149 6.05 11.79 5.58
N TYR A 150 7.08 11.53 6.38
CA TYR A 150 7.69 12.53 7.25
C TYR A 150 8.17 13.76 6.46
N LEU A 151 8.87 13.56 5.35
CA LEU A 151 9.36 14.64 4.50
C LEU A 151 8.20 15.46 3.89
N LEU A 152 7.16 14.79 3.38
CA LEU A 152 5.97 15.46 2.86
C LEU A 152 5.27 16.31 3.92
N PHE A 153 5.18 15.82 5.15
CA PHE A 153 4.57 16.55 6.26
C PHE A 153 5.47 17.67 6.80
N SER A 154 6.77 17.56 6.62
CA SER A 154 7.74 18.63 6.96
C SER A 154 7.76 19.77 5.95
N GLY A 155 6.97 19.69 4.86
CA GLY A 155 6.83 20.74 3.85
C GLY A 155 7.84 20.68 2.70
N TYR A 156 8.60 19.59 2.58
CA TYR A 156 9.45 19.38 1.42
C TYR A 156 8.61 19.08 0.17
N THR A 157 9.17 19.37 -1.01
CA THR A 157 8.48 19.12 -2.27
C THR A 157 8.25 17.61 -2.49
N PRO A 158 7.15 17.21 -3.15
CA PRO A 158 6.88 15.80 -3.46
C PRO A 158 8.01 15.11 -4.24
N LEU A 159 8.65 15.86 -5.15
CA LEU A 159 9.78 15.36 -5.92
C LEU A 159 10.98 15.03 -5.02
N TYR A 160 11.33 15.91 -4.11
CA TYR A 160 12.42 15.71 -3.15
C TYR A 160 12.12 14.52 -2.20
N ALA A 161 10.91 14.49 -1.63
CA ALA A 161 10.50 13.38 -0.76
C ALA A 161 10.49 12.03 -1.49
N GLY A 162 10.06 12.01 -2.77
CA GLY A 162 10.04 10.83 -3.61
C GLY A 162 11.44 10.33 -3.96
N THR A 163 12.37 11.21 -4.30
CA THR A 163 13.76 10.82 -4.60
C THR A 163 14.48 10.24 -3.40
N ILE A 164 14.31 10.84 -2.21
CA ILE A 164 14.84 10.28 -0.95
C ILE A 164 14.20 8.93 -0.64
N GLY A 165 12.87 8.82 -0.75
CA GLY A 165 12.17 7.56 -0.52
C GLY A 165 12.66 6.45 -1.45
N LEU A 166 12.85 6.76 -2.74
CA LEU A 166 13.39 5.82 -3.73
C LEU A 166 14.83 5.40 -3.38
N ALA A 167 15.69 6.34 -3.00
CA ALA A 167 17.06 6.05 -2.58
C ALA A 167 17.07 5.06 -1.40
N PHE A 168 16.20 5.26 -0.39
CA PHE A 168 16.06 4.34 0.73
C PHE A 168 15.54 2.96 0.33
N VAL A 169 14.61 2.87 -0.63
CA VAL A 169 14.13 1.57 -1.16
C VAL A 169 15.27 0.83 -1.85
N ILE A 170 16.03 1.50 -2.73
CA ILE A 170 17.19 0.93 -3.41
C ILE A 170 18.22 0.46 -2.39
N PHE A 171 18.51 1.29 -1.39
CA PHE A 171 19.42 0.97 -0.30
C PHE A 171 19.00 -0.30 0.45
N LEU A 172 17.71 -0.44 0.79
CA LEU A 172 17.22 -1.62 1.53
C LEU A 172 17.18 -2.88 0.65
N ILE A 173 16.72 -2.76 -0.61
CA ILE A 173 16.54 -3.93 -1.48
C ILE A 173 17.88 -4.45 -2.01
N LEU A 174 18.76 -3.57 -2.47
CA LEU A 174 20.06 -3.97 -3.00
C LEU A 174 21.12 -4.10 -1.91
N GLY A 175 21.07 -3.25 -0.89
CA GLY A 175 22.05 -3.24 0.19
C GLY A 175 21.96 -4.44 1.12
N ALA A 176 20.77 -4.88 1.49
CA ALA A 176 20.59 -5.98 2.43
C ALA A 176 21.14 -7.34 1.95
N PRO A 177 20.86 -7.79 0.71
CA PRO A 177 21.44 -9.05 0.19
C PRO A 177 22.94 -8.97 -0.05
N ILE A 178 23.46 -7.81 -0.48
CA ILE A 178 24.90 -7.62 -0.67
C ILE A 178 25.62 -7.60 0.66
N ALA A 179 25.11 -6.84 1.64
CA ALA A 179 25.64 -6.80 2.97
C ALA A 179 25.60 -8.18 3.65
N GLY A 180 24.58 -9.01 3.37
CA GLY A 180 24.45 -10.36 3.90
C GLY A 180 25.61 -11.30 3.53
N LYS A 181 26.22 -11.09 2.35
CA LYS A 181 27.35 -11.90 1.83
C LYS A 181 28.73 -11.39 2.27
N LEU A 182 28.81 -10.22 2.90
CA LEU A 182 30.07 -9.60 3.30
C LEU A 182 30.46 -9.99 4.74
N SER A 183 31.76 -10.03 5.03
CA SER A 183 32.30 -10.12 6.39
C SER A 183 31.88 -8.89 7.21
N ASN A 184 31.81 -9.02 8.55
CA ASN A 184 31.32 -7.97 9.45
C ASN A 184 31.99 -6.60 9.25
N TYR A 185 33.30 -6.57 9.03
CA TYR A 185 34.03 -5.34 8.75
C TYR A 185 33.62 -4.73 7.40
N LYS A 186 33.50 -5.55 6.36
CA LYS A 186 33.10 -5.11 5.02
C LYS A 186 31.65 -4.64 4.98
N LYS A 187 30.78 -5.17 5.85
CA LYS A 187 29.40 -4.67 6.01
C LYS A 187 29.37 -3.22 6.48
N VAL A 188 30.14 -2.92 7.51
CA VAL A 188 30.18 -1.54 8.06
C VAL A 188 30.72 -0.58 6.99
N LEU A 189 31.81 -0.96 6.33
CA LEU A 189 32.39 -0.14 5.25
C LEU A 189 31.41 0.08 4.08
N PHE A 190 30.70 -0.98 3.66
CA PHE A 190 29.68 -0.92 2.61
C PHE A 190 28.57 0.08 2.96
N TRP A 191 28.07 0.03 4.20
CA TRP A 191 27.01 0.94 4.62
C TRP A 191 27.47 2.38 4.76
N ILE A 192 28.71 2.61 5.18
CA ILE A 192 29.33 3.97 5.24
C ILE A 192 29.49 4.53 3.83
N ILE A 193 30.07 3.77 2.89
CA ILE A 193 30.26 4.22 1.51
C ILE A 193 28.93 4.53 0.84
N LEU A 194 27.93 3.66 1.01
CA LEU A 194 26.61 3.83 0.43
C LEU A 194 25.90 5.07 1.02
N GLY A 195 26.07 5.32 2.31
CA GLY A 195 25.58 6.53 2.98
C GLY A 195 26.23 7.80 2.46
N LEU A 196 27.56 7.80 2.27
CA LEU A 196 28.31 8.94 1.72
C LEU A 196 27.93 9.22 0.27
N VAL A 197 27.81 8.19 -0.56
CA VAL A 197 27.35 8.33 -1.95
C VAL A 197 25.93 8.87 -2.02
N SER A 198 25.03 8.42 -1.16
CA SER A 198 23.68 8.99 -1.14
C SER A 198 23.67 10.44 -0.64
N ALA A 199 24.50 10.81 0.31
CA ALA A 199 24.62 12.18 0.80
C ALA A 199 25.15 13.14 -0.28
N SER A 200 26.15 12.71 -1.08
CA SER A 200 26.72 13.53 -2.18
C SER A 200 25.76 13.73 -3.36
N PHE A 201 24.66 13.03 -3.42
CA PHE A 201 23.61 13.24 -4.45
C PHE A 201 22.60 14.33 -4.02
N PHE A 202 22.67 14.81 -2.77
CA PHE A 202 21.73 15.77 -2.19
C PHE A 202 22.37 17.17 -1.93
N GLU A 203 23.65 17.34 -2.27
CA GLU A 203 24.30 18.63 -2.40
C GLU A 203 24.21 19.15 -3.85
#